data_a583af2addab6390324cb4c4ce0415f7
#
_entry.id   a583af2addab6390324cb4c4ce0415f7
#
_cell.length_a   1.000
_cell.length_b   1.000
_cell.length_c   1.000
_cell.angle_alpha   90.00
_cell.angle_beta   90.00
_cell.angle_gamma   90.00
#
_symmetry.space_group_name_H-M   'P 1'
#
loop_
_entity.id
_entity.type
_entity.pdbx_description
1 polymer ?
#
loop_
_entity_poly.entity_id
_entity_poly.type
_entity_poly.pdbx_seq_one_letter_code
_entity_poly.pdbx_strand_id
1 'polypeptide(L)'
;MAGAGEVGFHLAQLLVEDGQSVTLIDTDEEILNHAADHLDVRIVMGDVTSIKVLDNASLSTAKLFIAVTTTEAANLLSCILAKKLGVKKTIARVSNPEFLEEDQRDYFKEIGVDHLLSPRYLAAKEVKRLIRRVSATDIFDFEDGRISIIGFTADNSSPIINQSFEDFYRQASDQHFKVFAVLRNGRTFIPKKSDFIVASDHIYLSTDVSDFEQVNAFVGKTLKKIKNIMIVGDTHIARETAQILEKEFQVKVVLKNEDECKLFVRTLKDTAIIKGDPSD
;
A
#
# COMPACT_ATOMS: atom_id res chain seq x y z
N MET A 1 10.26 19.72 1.53
CA MET A 1 9.26 18.96 0.78
C MET A 1 8.63 19.88 -0.26
N ALA A 2 8.41 19.41 -1.49
CA ALA A 2 7.83 20.16 -2.58
C ALA A 2 6.36 19.77 -2.77
N GLY A 3 5.47 20.77 -2.79
CA GLY A 3 4.02 20.63 -2.78
C GLY A 3 3.44 20.67 -1.36
N ALA A 4 2.61 21.67 -1.09
CA ALA A 4 1.93 21.87 0.19
C ALA A 4 0.42 21.60 0.11
N GLY A 5 -0.09 21.10 -1.02
CA GLY A 5 -1.48 20.67 -1.16
C GLY A 5 -1.83 19.52 -0.19
N GLU A 6 -3.02 18.95 -0.31
CA GLU A 6 -3.58 17.97 0.63
C GLU A 6 -2.58 16.86 1.02
N VAL A 7 -1.93 16.22 0.05
CA VAL A 7 -0.95 15.14 0.31
C VAL A 7 0.28 15.68 1.05
N GLY A 8 0.80 16.83 0.61
CA GLY A 8 1.98 17.45 1.22
C GLY A 8 1.70 17.92 2.64
N PHE A 9 0.54 18.53 2.88
CA PHE A 9 0.12 18.96 4.21
C PHE A 9 0.06 17.78 5.20
N HIS A 10 -0.63 16.69 4.85
CA HIS A 10 -0.74 15.53 5.71
C HIS A 10 0.60 14.84 5.98
N LEU A 11 1.47 14.76 4.96
CA LEU A 11 2.83 14.22 5.15
C LEU A 11 3.66 15.12 6.07
N ALA A 12 3.54 16.46 5.92
CA ALA A 12 4.23 17.40 6.79
C ALA A 12 3.74 17.26 8.24
N GLN A 13 2.43 17.13 8.45
CA GLN A 13 1.84 16.91 9.75
C GLN A 13 2.43 15.66 10.44
N LEU A 14 2.42 14.52 9.76
CA LEU A 14 2.99 13.27 10.29
C LEU A 14 4.47 13.40 10.63
N LEU A 15 5.25 14.08 9.78
CA LEU A 15 6.69 14.29 10.03
C LEU A 15 6.94 15.21 11.21
N VAL A 16 6.14 16.26 11.38
CA VAL A 16 6.22 17.17 12.53
C VAL A 16 5.83 16.44 13.82
N GLU A 17 4.78 15.63 13.81
CA GLU A 17 4.37 14.79 14.94
C GLU A 17 5.48 13.81 15.36
N ASP A 18 6.26 13.32 14.39
CA ASP A 18 7.46 12.49 14.62
C ASP A 18 8.70 13.32 15.03
N GLY A 19 8.55 14.62 15.28
CA GLY A 19 9.64 15.51 15.74
C GLY A 19 10.63 15.87 14.63
N GLN A 20 10.27 15.75 13.36
CA GLN A 20 11.13 16.15 12.24
C GLN A 20 10.93 17.62 11.89
N SER A 21 12.04 18.32 11.57
CA SER A 21 11.97 19.68 11.03
C SER A 21 11.61 19.64 9.55
N VAL A 22 10.51 20.29 9.19
CA VAL A 22 9.97 20.28 7.82
C VAL A 22 10.02 21.66 7.20
N THR A 23 10.50 21.74 5.94
CA THR A 23 10.36 22.92 5.08
C THR A 23 9.42 22.58 3.93
N LEU A 24 8.34 23.34 3.75
CA LEU A 24 7.40 23.23 2.64
C LEU A 24 7.74 24.24 1.56
N ILE A 25 7.68 23.82 0.31
CA ILE A 25 7.88 24.66 -0.88
C ILE A 25 6.65 24.54 -1.76
N ASP A 26 6.00 25.63 -2.09
CA ASP A 26 4.89 25.70 -3.04
C ASP A 26 4.87 27.06 -3.76
N THR A 27 4.16 27.13 -4.88
CA THR A 27 3.91 28.39 -5.59
C THR A 27 2.68 29.13 -5.07
N ASP A 28 1.83 28.46 -4.30
CA ASP A 28 0.59 29.00 -3.77
C ASP A 28 0.80 29.50 -2.34
N GLU A 29 0.66 30.82 -2.17
CA GLU A 29 0.87 31.50 -0.89
C GLU A 29 -0.21 31.15 0.13
N GLU A 30 -1.46 31.00 -0.30
CA GLU A 30 -2.58 30.68 0.60
C GLU A 30 -2.40 29.29 1.22
N ILE A 31 -2.00 28.31 0.40
CA ILE A 31 -1.73 26.94 0.86
C ILE A 31 -0.55 26.91 1.83
N LEU A 32 0.52 27.66 1.55
CA LEU A 32 1.67 27.75 2.45
C LEU A 32 1.33 28.41 3.79
N ASN A 33 0.57 29.51 3.76
CA ASN A 33 0.14 30.18 4.98
C ASN A 33 -0.78 29.28 5.81
N HIS A 34 -1.73 28.59 5.17
CA HIS A 34 -2.55 27.60 5.84
C HIS A 34 -1.70 26.52 6.55
N ALA A 35 -0.65 26.04 5.90
CA ALA A 35 0.24 25.05 6.50
C ALA A 35 1.01 25.63 7.70
N ALA A 36 1.52 26.86 7.59
CA ALA A 36 2.26 27.53 8.68
C ALA A 36 1.37 27.87 9.89
N ASP A 37 0.08 28.13 9.67
CA ASP A 37 -0.86 28.41 10.75
C ASP A 37 -1.21 27.17 11.59
N HIS A 38 -1.08 25.98 11.01
CA HIS A 38 -1.51 24.71 11.62
C HIS A 38 -0.36 23.79 12.02
N LEU A 39 0.83 23.96 11.44
CA LEU A 39 1.98 23.09 11.62
C LEU A 39 3.23 23.89 11.95
N ASP A 40 4.12 23.35 12.77
CA ASP A 40 5.44 23.92 13.00
C ASP A 40 6.38 23.62 11.83
N VAL A 41 6.18 24.34 10.73
CA VAL A 41 6.92 24.16 9.48
C VAL A 41 7.51 25.48 8.97
N ARG A 42 8.68 25.39 8.34
CA ARG A 42 9.20 26.50 7.54
C ARG A 42 8.56 26.48 6.16
N ILE A 43 8.14 27.62 5.66
CA ILE A 43 7.58 27.78 4.33
C ILE A 43 8.54 28.54 3.41
N VAL A 44 8.58 28.17 2.13
CA VAL A 44 9.33 28.85 1.06
C VAL A 44 8.41 28.94 -0.17
N MET A 45 8.06 30.15 -0.55
CA MET A 45 7.26 30.37 -1.76
C MET A 45 8.15 30.35 -3.01
N GLY A 46 7.77 29.54 -3.99
CA GLY A 46 8.45 29.50 -5.29
C GLY A 46 8.30 28.18 -6.03
N ASP A 47 8.77 28.20 -7.27
CA ASP A 47 8.79 27.02 -8.14
C ASP A 47 9.92 26.06 -7.74
N VAL A 48 9.54 24.82 -7.45
CA VAL A 48 10.47 23.76 -7.02
C VAL A 48 11.47 23.32 -8.09
N THR A 49 11.29 23.75 -9.34
CA THR A 49 12.26 23.54 -10.42
C THR A 49 13.34 24.62 -10.45
N SER A 50 13.23 25.65 -9.61
CA SER A 50 14.22 26.73 -9.49
C SER A 50 15.30 26.38 -8.47
N ILE A 51 16.56 26.33 -8.90
CA ILE A 51 17.71 26.10 -8.00
C ILE A 51 17.77 27.14 -6.89
N LYS A 52 17.46 28.42 -7.18
CA LYS A 52 17.45 29.48 -6.17
C LYS A 52 16.42 29.24 -5.07
N VAL A 53 15.25 28.72 -5.43
CA VAL A 53 14.18 28.37 -4.46
C VAL A 53 14.64 27.19 -3.61
N LEU A 54 15.25 26.19 -4.22
CA LEU A 54 15.78 25.03 -3.52
C LEU A 54 16.92 25.40 -2.55
N ASP A 55 17.81 26.29 -2.94
CA ASP A 55 18.88 26.81 -2.09
C ASP A 55 18.30 27.59 -0.89
N ASN A 56 17.30 28.45 -1.12
CA ASN A 56 16.59 29.17 -0.06
C ASN A 56 15.92 28.21 0.93
N ALA A 57 15.48 27.05 0.47
CA ALA A 57 14.92 26.01 1.33
C ALA A 57 15.99 25.22 2.12
N SER A 58 17.26 25.58 2.01
CA SER A 58 18.39 24.94 2.72
C SER A 58 18.54 23.44 2.41
N LEU A 59 18.34 23.05 1.17
CA LEU A 59 18.38 21.63 0.75
C LEU A 59 19.72 20.96 1.04
N SER A 60 20.84 21.70 1.05
CA SER A 60 22.18 21.17 1.34
C SER A 60 22.28 20.47 2.70
N THR A 61 21.42 20.83 3.64
CA THR A 61 21.36 20.23 4.98
C THR A 61 20.25 19.18 5.14
N ALA A 62 19.39 19.05 4.12
CA ALA A 62 18.24 18.15 4.19
C ALA A 62 18.66 16.67 4.04
N LYS A 63 18.12 15.82 4.87
CA LYS A 63 18.33 14.36 4.78
C LYS A 63 17.44 13.71 3.73
N LEU A 64 16.24 14.26 3.54
CA LEU A 64 15.21 13.72 2.68
C LEU A 64 14.52 14.86 1.92
N PHE A 65 14.29 14.67 0.64
CA PHE A 65 13.47 15.53 -0.21
C PHE A 65 12.31 14.74 -0.77
N ILE A 66 11.09 15.22 -0.55
CA ILE A 66 9.86 14.59 -1.04
C ILE A 66 9.16 15.58 -1.97
N ALA A 67 8.93 15.17 -3.21
CA ALA A 67 8.23 15.96 -4.21
C ALA A 67 6.85 15.36 -4.52
N VAL A 68 5.80 16.07 -4.13
CA VAL A 68 4.38 15.64 -4.23
C VAL A 68 3.49 16.70 -4.85
N THR A 69 4.05 17.55 -5.71
CA THR A 69 3.27 18.53 -6.47
C THR A 69 2.30 17.83 -7.43
N THR A 70 1.43 18.59 -8.07
CA THR A 70 0.50 18.06 -9.08
C THR A 70 1.17 17.67 -10.39
N THR A 71 2.39 18.16 -10.65
CA THR A 71 3.12 17.98 -11.91
C THR A 71 4.22 16.95 -11.75
N GLU A 72 4.09 15.81 -12.41
CA GLU A 72 5.07 14.71 -12.38
C GLU A 72 6.46 15.14 -12.83
N ALA A 73 6.55 15.90 -13.92
CA ALA A 73 7.82 16.41 -14.43
C ALA A 73 8.53 17.32 -13.41
N ALA A 74 7.78 18.18 -12.70
CA ALA A 74 8.34 19.02 -11.64
C ALA A 74 8.84 18.18 -10.45
N ASN A 75 8.12 17.12 -10.09
CA ASN A 75 8.52 16.21 -9.02
C ASN A 75 9.84 15.50 -9.38
N LEU A 76 9.97 14.98 -10.59
CA LEU A 76 11.17 14.30 -11.04
C LEU A 76 12.35 15.27 -11.13
N LEU A 77 12.16 16.42 -11.80
CA LEU A 77 13.22 17.42 -11.96
C LEU A 77 13.71 17.96 -10.62
N SER A 78 12.78 18.31 -9.71
CA SER A 78 13.15 18.83 -8.39
C SER A 78 13.92 17.80 -7.55
N CYS A 79 13.58 16.50 -7.64
CA CYS A 79 14.35 15.44 -7.00
C CYS A 79 15.78 15.33 -7.56
N ILE A 80 15.95 15.40 -8.88
CA ILE A 80 17.27 15.39 -9.53
C ILE A 80 18.10 16.58 -9.07
N LEU A 81 17.52 17.78 -9.05
CA LEU A 81 18.19 18.99 -8.56
C LEU A 81 18.55 18.88 -7.07
N ALA A 82 17.62 18.42 -6.24
CA ALA A 82 17.84 18.20 -4.81
C ALA A 82 18.99 17.23 -4.55
N LYS A 83 19.08 16.14 -5.33
CA LYS A 83 20.17 15.18 -5.26
C LYS A 83 21.52 15.83 -5.60
N LYS A 84 21.56 16.67 -6.61
CA LYS A 84 22.77 17.44 -7.00
C LYS A 84 23.18 18.48 -5.97
N LEU A 85 22.22 19.02 -5.22
CA LEU A 85 22.45 19.94 -4.09
C LEU A 85 22.86 19.23 -2.80
N GLY A 86 22.98 17.90 -2.80
CA GLY A 86 23.54 17.12 -1.70
C GLY A 86 22.53 16.39 -0.81
N VAL A 87 21.25 16.39 -1.16
CA VAL A 87 20.23 15.64 -0.43
C VAL A 87 20.52 14.14 -0.51
N LYS A 88 20.44 13.44 0.63
CA LYS A 88 20.80 12.01 0.71
C LYS A 88 19.76 11.09 0.06
N LYS A 89 18.48 11.37 0.26
CA LYS A 89 17.38 10.57 -0.28
C LYS A 89 16.33 11.46 -0.92
N THR A 90 15.79 11.01 -2.05
CA THR A 90 14.76 11.72 -2.80
C THR A 90 13.58 10.79 -3.07
N ILE A 91 12.37 11.33 -2.98
CA ILE A 91 11.11 10.62 -3.28
C ILE A 91 10.29 11.49 -4.21
N ALA A 92 9.92 10.98 -5.38
CA ALA A 92 9.05 11.68 -6.33
C ALA A 92 7.70 10.98 -6.47
N ARG A 93 6.60 11.77 -6.35
CA ARG A 93 5.28 11.33 -6.75
C ARG A 93 5.18 11.29 -8.26
N VAL A 94 4.75 10.14 -8.79
CA VAL A 94 4.52 9.92 -10.21
C VAL A 94 3.10 9.43 -10.45
N SER A 95 2.61 9.61 -11.66
CA SER A 95 1.29 9.17 -12.10
C SER A 95 1.37 8.11 -13.20
N ASN A 96 2.46 8.11 -13.99
CA ASN A 96 2.67 7.13 -15.05
C ASN A 96 3.11 5.78 -14.43
N PRO A 97 2.30 4.69 -14.58
CA PRO A 97 2.64 3.38 -14.05
C PRO A 97 3.90 2.78 -14.69
N GLU A 98 4.25 3.16 -15.91
CA GLU A 98 5.45 2.72 -16.61
C GLU A 98 6.72 3.04 -15.80
N PHE A 99 6.77 4.19 -15.13
CA PHE A 99 7.91 4.60 -14.30
C PHE A 99 8.09 3.72 -13.05
N LEU A 100 7.09 2.90 -12.71
CA LEU A 100 7.14 1.97 -11.59
C LEU A 100 7.63 0.58 -11.97
N GLU A 101 7.87 0.31 -13.25
CA GLU A 101 8.48 -0.93 -13.72
C GLU A 101 9.94 -1.01 -13.25
N GLU A 102 10.43 -2.22 -13.02
CA GLU A 102 11.71 -2.46 -12.33
C GLU A 102 12.88 -1.81 -13.08
N ASP A 103 12.93 -2.00 -14.40
CA ASP A 103 13.95 -1.42 -15.28
C ASP A 103 13.93 0.12 -15.26
N GLN A 104 12.75 0.72 -15.21
CA GLN A 104 12.58 2.17 -15.19
C GLN A 104 12.98 2.77 -13.84
N ARG A 105 12.68 2.07 -12.74
CA ARG A 105 13.06 2.52 -11.39
C ARG A 105 14.57 2.65 -11.24
N ASP A 106 15.32 1.69 -11.75
CA ASP A 106 16.79 1.72 -11.68
C ASP A 106 17.34 2.90 -12.49
N TYR A 107 16.77 3.16 -13.66
CA TYR A 107 17.13 4.33 -14.46
C TYR A 107 16.90 5.66 -13.70
N PHE A 108 15.72 5.83 -13.07
CA PHE A 108 15.44 7.02 -12.28
C PHE A 108 16.36 7.16 -11.06
N LYS A 109 16.72 6.05 -10.44
CA LYS A 109 17.66 6.03 -9.31
C LYS A 109 19.07 6.50 -9.72
N GLU A 110 19.55 6.07 -10.88
CA GLU A 110 20.84 6.51 -11.43
C GLU A 110 20.90 8.02 -11.65
N ILE A 111 19.82 8.64 -12.10
CA ILE A 111 19.75 10.08 -12.34
C ILE A 111 19.41 10.90 -11.09
N GLY A 112 19.21 10.25 -9.93
CA GLY A 112 19.07 10.93 -8.63
C GLY A 112 17.66 10.95 -8.04
N VAL A 113 16.75 10.11 -8.52
CA VAL A 113 15.43 9.88 -7.90
C VAL A 113 15.44 8.51 -7.22
N ASP A 114 15.68 8.49 -5.90
CA ASP A 114 15.89 7.23 -5.18
C ASP A 114 14.62 6.38 -5.09
N HIS A 115 13.45 7.02 -4.95
CA HIS A 115 12.17 6.34 -4.85
C HIS A 115 11.10 7.04 -5.68
N LEU A 116 10.34 6.24 -6.42
CA LEU A 116 9.14 6.65 -7.13
C LEU A 116 7.90 6.13 -6.40
N LEU A 117 6.90 6.98 -6.22
CA LEU A 117 5.69 6.67 -5.50
C LEU A 117 4.46 7.10 -6.29
N SER A 118 3.57 6.16 -6.58
CA SER A 118 2.25 6.47 -7.14
C SER A 118 1.16 6.13 -6.13
N PRO A 119 0.47 7.14 -5.56
CA PRO A 119 -0.63 6.90 -4.63
C PRO A 119 -1.73 6.03 -5.23
N ARG A 120 -2.02 6.22 -6.53
CA ARG A 120 -3.06 5.45 -7.25
C ARG A 120 -2.68 3.97 -7.34
N TYR A 121 -1.44 3.68 -7.71
CA TYR A 121 -0.92 2.32 -7.80
C TYR A 121 -0.88 1.64 -6.43
N LEU A 122 -0.47 2.37 -5.38
CA LEU A 122 -0.48 1.86 -4.01
C LEU A 122 -1.89 1.55 -3.52
N ALA A 123 -2.87 2.43 -3.80
CA ALA A 123 -4.27 2.19 -3.48
C ALA A 123 -4.81 0.94 -4.20
N ALA A 124 -4.51 0.78 -5.49
CA ALA A 124 -4.90 -0.39 -6.26
C ALA A 124 -4.25 -1.69 -5.74
N LYS A 125 -2.97 -1.63 -5.35
CA LYS A 125 -2.28 -2.75 -4.67
C LYS A 125 -2.95 -3.10 -3.35
N GLU A 126 -3.33 -2.10 -2.56
CA GLU A 126 -4.00 -2.34 -1.29
C GLU A 126 -5.38 -2.98 -1.49
N VAL A 127 -6.17 -2.52 -2.46
CA VAL A 127 -7.44 -3.17 -2.83
C VAL A 127 -7.21 -4.63 -3.20
N LYS A 128 -6.20 -4.93 -4.04
CA LYS A 128 -5.84 -6.32 -4.38
C LYS A 128 -5.49 -7.13 -3.14
N ARG A 129 -4.71 -6.55 -2.21
CA ARG A 129 -4.34 -7.19 -0.94
C ARG A 129 -5.57 -7.51 -0.10
N LEU A 130 -6.52 -6.57 0.01
CA LEU A 130 -7.77 -6.76 0.75
C LEU A 130 -8.64 -7.86 0.14
N ILE A 131 -8.72 -7.94 -1.20
CA ILE A 131 -9.45 -9.01 -1.89
C ILE A 131 -8.87 -10.39 -1.57
N ARG A 132 -7.54 -10.50 -1.55
CA ARG A 132 -6.87 -11.75 -1.17
C ARG A 132 -7.09 -12.14 0.30
N ARG A 133 -7.35 -11.14 1.18
CA ARG A 133 -7.56 -11.32 2.60
C ARG A 133 -8.95 -11.81 3.00
N VAL A 134 -9.92 -11.86 2.09
CA VAL A 134 -11.32 -12.24 2.39
C VAL A 134 -11.44 -13.60 3.10
N SER A 135 -10.39 -14.40 3.10
CA SER A 135 -10.35 -15.75 3.69
C SER A 135 -9.59 -15.85 5.01
N ALA A 136 -8.82 -14.84 5.39
CA ALA A 136 -8.12 -14.81 6.68
C ALA A 136 -8.54 -13.56 7.46
N THR A 137 -8.61 -13.66 8.79
CA THR A 137 -9.05 -12.55 9.63
C THR A 137 -7.99 -11.44 9.63
N ASP A 138 -6.70 -11.82 9.72
CA ASP A 138 -5.56 -10.90 9.71
C ASP A 138 -4.42 -11.47 8.86
N ILE A 139 -3.81 -10.63 8.02
CA ILE A 139 -2.57 -10.94 7.30
C ILE A 139 -1.63 -9.75 7.44
N PHE A 140 -0.41 -10.01 7.89
CA PHE A 140 0.67 -9.03 7.95
C PHE A 140 1.85 -9.57 7.15
N ASP A 141 2.20 -8.90 6.06
CA ASP A 141 3.31 -9.28 5.20
C ASP A 141 4.58 -8.52 5.61
N PHE A 142 5.68 -9.23 5.72
CA PHE A 142 7.02 -8.71 6.00
C PHE A 142 7.95 -9.03 4.82
N GLU A 143 8.99 -8.20 4.63
CA GLU A 143 10.01 -8.39 3.60
C GLU A 143 9.39 -8.62 2.20
N ASP A 144 8.50 -7.70 1.78
CA ASP A 144 7.81 -7.76 0.50
C ASP A 144 7.00 -9.07 0.27
N GLY A 145 6.49 -9.66 1.36
CA GLY A 145 5.69 -10.88 1.32
C GLY A 145 6.49 -12.18 1.41
N ARG A 146 7.77 -12.13 1.78
CA ARG A 146 8.58 -13.34 2.00
C ARG A 146 8.14 -14.08 3.26
N ILE A 147 7.69 -13.36 4.26
CA ILE A 147 7.14 -13.91 5.50
C ILE A 147 5.77 -13.26 5.72
N SER A 148 4.75 -14.07 5.92
CA SER A 148 3.42 -13.60 6.30
C SER A 148 3.05 -14.09 7.69
N ILE A 149 2.50 -13.19 8.50
CA ILE A 149 1.81 -13.53 9.73
C ILE A 149 0.33 -13.60 9.40
N ILE A 150 -0.28 -14.74 9.71
CA ILE A 150 -1.70 -15.00 9.47
C ILE A 150 -2.40 -15.19 10.79
N GLY A 151 -3.51 -14.46 10.98
CA GLY A 151 -4.45 -14.67 12.08
C GLY A 151 -5.72 -15.35 11.59
N PHE A 152 -6.17 -16.37 12.29
CA PHE A 152 -7.45 -17.00 12.04
C PHE A 152 -8.16 -17.35 13.36
N THR A 153 -9.47 -17.28 13.34
CA THR A 153 -10.28 -17.70 14.49
C THR A 153 -10.68 -19.15 14.33
N ALA A 154 -10.38 -19.98 15.33
CA ALA A 154 -10.82 -21.37 15.40
C ALA A 154 -12.32 -21.40 15.75
N ASP A 155 -13.16 -21.82 14.81
CA ASP A 155 -14.58 -22.00 15.04
C ASP A 155 -14.93 -23.45 15.43
N ASN A 156 -16.16 -23.69 15.90
CA ASN A 156 -16.58 -25.01 16.37
C ASN A 156 -16.52 -26.11 15.28
N SER A 157 -16.49 -25.75 14.01
CA SER A 157 -16.38 -26.69 12.89
C SER A 157 -14.93 -26.99 12.49
N SER A 158 -13.97 -26.26 13.06
CA SER A 158 -12.57 -26.43 12.73
C SER A 158 -12.03 -27.80 13.21
N PRO A 159 -11.32 -28.57 12.35
CA PRO A 159 -10.80 -29.88 12.69
C PRO A 159 -9.74 -29.85 13.80
N ILE A 160 -9.19 -28.67 14.11
CA ILE A 160 -8.13 -28.48 15.10
C ILE A 160 -8.66 -28.24 16.52
N ILE A 161 -9.98 -28.08 16.70
CA ILE A 161 -10.58 -27.86 18.03
C ILE A 161 -10.35 -29.06 18.94
N ASN A 162 -10.10 -28.79 20.21
CA ASN A 162 -9.79 -29.78 21.25
C ASN A 162 -8.52 -30.62 21.01
N GLN A 163 -7.67 -30.21 20.06
CA GLN A 163 -6.32 -30.77 19.91
C GLN A 163 -5.32 -30.02 20.78
N SER A 164 -4.31 -30.71 21.28
CA SER A 164 -3.14 -30.04 21.86
C SER A 164 -2.28 -29.40 20.77
N PHE A 165 -1.54 -28.35 21.11
CA PHE A 165 -0.58 -27.77 20.14
C PHE A 165 0.50 -28.79 19.73
N GLU A 166 0.79 -29.79 20.56
CA GLU A 166 1.69 -30.88 20.19
C GLU A 166 1.12 -31.76 19.07
N ASP A 167 -0.16 -32.14 19.18
CA ASP A 167 -0.84 -32.94 18.15
C ASP A 167 -1.04 -32.11 16.86
N PHE A 168 -1.37 -30.84 17.01
CA PHE A 168 -1.45 -29.90 15.90
C PHE A 168 -0.14 -29.82 15.11
N TYR A 169 1.00 -29.65 15.77
CA TYR A 169 2.31 -29.64 15.11
C TYR A 169 2.70 -31.00 14.53
N ARG A 170 2.31 -32.09 15.16
CA ARG A 170 2.58 -33.46 14.66
C ARG A 170 1.82 -33.69 13.34
N GLN A 171 0.59 -33.27 13.24
CA GLN A 171 -0.21 -33.37 12.01
C GLN A 171 0.29 -32.41 10.92
N ALA A 172 0.88 -31.30 11.31
CA ALA A 172 1.43 -30.29 10.43
C ALA A 172 2.91 -30.52 10.07
N SER A 173 3.47 -31.72 10.29
CA SER A 173 4.90 -32.01 10.17
C SER A 173 5.53 -31.66 8.82
N ASP A 174 4.72 -31.68 7.74
CA ASP A 174 5.16 -31.38 6.38
C ASP A 174 4.87 -29.92 5.95
N GLN A 175 4.42 -29.07 6.88
CA GLN A 175 4.03 -27.70 6.57
C GLN A 175 4.96 -26.67 7.21
N HIS A 176 5.33 -25.66 6.45
CA HIS A 176 6.28 -24.63 6.87
C HIS A 176 5.57 -23.49 7.58
N PHE A 177 4.94 -23.75 8.74
CA PHE A 177 4.37 -22.70 9.57
C PHE A 177 4.66 -22.88 11.06
N LYS A 178 4.60 -21.79 11.79
CA LYS A 178 4.82 -21.79 13.24
C LYS A 178 3.80 -20.89 13.94
N VAL A 179 3.04 -21.45 14.88
CA VAL A 179 2.20 -20.67 15.78
C VAL A 179 3.07 -19.94 16.79
N PHE A 180 2.91 -18.64 16.93
CA PHE A 180 3.69 -17.85 17.87
C PHE A 180 2.84 -17.12 18.92
N ALA A 181 1.52 -16.96 18.69
CA ALA A 181 0.61 -16.34 19.64
C ALA A 181 -0.81 -16.87 19.50
N VAL A 182 -1.54 -16.84 20.61
CA VAL A 182 -2.98 -17.11 20.67
C VAL A 182 -3.64 -15.98 21.47
N LEU A 183 -4.69 -15.39 20.93
CA LEU A 183 -5.54 -14.45 21.61
C LEU A 183 -6.81 -15.19 22.06
N ARG A 184 -7.02 -15.31 23.37
CA ARG A 184 -8.17 -15.97 24.01
C ARG A 184 -8.77 -15.04 25.06
N ASN A 185 -10.06 -14.75 24.94
CA ASN A 185 -10.77 -13.89 25.89
C ASN A 185 -10.08 -12.54 26.17
N GLY A 186 -9.55 -11.90 25.11
CA GLY A 186 -8.87 -10.61 25.22
C GLY A 186 -7.44 -10.67 25.76
N ARG A 187 -6.88 -11.87 26.01
CA ARG A 187 -5.50 -12.06 26.46
C ARG A 187 -4.67 -12.80 25.44
N THR A 188 -3.52 -12.23 25.08
CA THR A 188 -2.58 -12.87 24.18
C THR A 188 -1.53 -13.64 24.98
N PHE A 189 -1.24 -14.89 24.57
CA PHE A 189 -0.20 -15.72 25.16
C PHE A 189 0.52 -16.55 24.10
N ILE A 190 1.74 -17.00 24.43
CA ILE A 190 2.50 -17.94 23.60
C ILE A 190 2.08 -19.37 24.02
N PRO A 191 1.51 -20.18 23.11
CA PRO A 191 1.02 -21.49 23.47
C PRO A 191 2.16 -22.46 23.80
N LYS A 192 1.95 -23.26 24.84
CA LYS A 192 2.78 -24.41 25.16
C LYS A 192 2.27 -25.63 24.40
N LYS A 193 3.13 -26.62 24.18
CA LYS A 193 2.77 -27.87 23.50
C LYS A 193 1.57 -28.58 24.14
N SER A 194 1.45 -28.50 25.47
CA SER A 194 0.36 -29.10 26.24
C SER A 194 -0.94 -28.31 26.24
N ASP A 195 -0.95 -27.07 25.74
CA ASP A 195 -2.14 -26.27 25.70
C ASP A 195 -3.08 -26.78 24.60
N PHE A 196 -4.40 -26.64 24.82
CA PHE A 196 -5.41 -27.06 23.85
C PHE A 196 -5.94 -25.87 23.07
N ILE A 197 -6.25 -26.11 21.80
CA ILE A 197 -6.96 -25.17 20.94
C ILE A 197 -8.44 -25.26 21.29
N VAL A 198 -9.05 -24.14 21.61
CA VAL A 198 -10.49 -24.06 21.94
C VAL A 198 -11.22 -23.14 20.96
N ALA A 199 -12.52 -23.31 20.91
CA ALA A 199 -13.36 -22.46 20.07
C ALA A 199 -13.22 -20.97 20.44
N SER A 200 -13.23 -20.12 19.44
CA SER A 200 -12.99 -18.67 19.54
C SER A 200 -11.56 -18.26 19.85
N ASP A 201 -10.60 -19.20 19.89
CA ASP A 201 -9.19 -18.80 19.88
C ASP A 201 -8.86 -18.10 18.57
N HIS A 202 -8.19 -16.96 18.66
CA HIS A 202 -7.59 -16.31 17.51
C HIS A 202 -6.10 -16.64 17.49
N ILE A 203 -5.71 -17.45 16.50
CA ILE A 203 -4.38 -18.07 16.43
C ILE A 203 -3.56 -17.31 15.39
N TYR A 204 -2.37 -16.85 15.79
CA TYR A 204 -1.39 -16.20 14.92
C TYR A 204 -0.27 -17.17 14.59
N LEU A 205 -0.02 -17.37 13.30
CA LEU A 205 1.08 -18.18 12.80
C LEU A 205 1.90 -17.44 11.74
N SER A 206 3.17 -17.78 11.63
CA SER A 206 4.04 -17.36 10.54
C SER A 206 4.13 -18.44 9.49
N THR A 207 4.09 -18.08 8.22
CA THR A 207 4.23 -18.98 7.07
C THR A 207 4.76 -18.25 5.86
N ASP A 208 5.26 -18.97 4.88
CA ASP A 208 5.55 -18.46 3.56
C ASP A 208 4.23 -18.24 2.79
N VAL A 209 4.21 -17.22 1.92
CA VAL A 209 2.99 -16.91 1.11
C VAL A 209 2.57 -18.09 0.25
N SER A 210 3.52 -18.90 -0.24
CA SER A 210 3.26 -20.11 -1.02
C SER A 210 2.43 -21.16 -0.28
N ASP A 211 2.52 -21.20 1.05
CA ASP A 211 1.91 -22.25 1.88
C ASP A 211 0.53 -21.81 2.45
N PHE A 212 0.09 -20.59 2.13
CA PHE A 212 -1.15 -20.01 2.64
C PHE A 212 -2.41 -20.87 2.37
N GLU A 213 -2.54 -21.44 1.16
CA GLU A 213 -3.69 -22.29 0.81
C GLU A 213 -3.66 -23.60 1.64
N GLN A 214 -2.47 -24.18 1.85
CA GLN A 214 -2.29 -25.42 2.62
C GLN A 214 -2.63 -25.20 4.09
N VAL A 215 -2.15 -24.09 4.67
CA VAL A 215 -2.45 -23.71 6.06
C VAL A 215 -3.95 -23.54 6.27
N ASN A 216 -4.63 -22.83 5.37
CA ASN A 216 -6.08 -22.64 5.48
C ASN A 216 -6.85 -23.96 5.37
N ALA A 217 -6.49 -24.83 4.45
CA ALA A 217 -7.09 -26.16 4.32
C ALA A 217 -6.88 -26.98 5.60
N PHE A 218 -5.68 -26.92 6.19
CA PHE A 218 -5.33 -27.65 7.41
C PHE A 218 -6.14 -27.18 8.63
N VAL A 219 -6.39 -25.87 8.77
CA VAL A 219 -7.22 -25.34 9.86
C VAL A 219 -8.73 -25.44 9.58
N GLY A 220 -9.11 -26.06 8.46
CA GLY A 220 -10.51 -26.25 8.06
C GLY A 220 -11.18 -25.01 7.49
N LYS A 221 -10.41 -24.01 7.07
CA LYS A 221 -10.94 -22.82 6.40
C LYS A 221 -10.99 -23.05 4.90
N THR A 222 -12.19 -23.16 4.36
CA THR A 222 -12.40 -23.23 2.90
C THR A 222 -12.27 -21.82 2.34
N LEU A 223 -11.18 -21.55 1.64
CA LEU A 223 -11.01 -20.30 0.90
C LEU A 223 -12.09 -20.23 -0.18
N LYS A 224 -13.04 -19.33 -0.04
CA LYS A 224 -13.91 -18.97 -1.17
C LYS A 224 -13.03 -18.23 -2.19
N LYS A 225 -12.52 -18.94 -3.20
CA LYS A 225 -11.78 -18.30 -4.30
C LYS A 225 -12.70 -17.27 -4.96
N ILE A 226 -12.41 -16.01 -4.76
CA ILE A 226 -13.04 -14.93 -5.52
C ILE A 226 -12.60 -15.11 -6.96
N LYS A 227 -13.55 -15.24 -7.87
CA LYS A 227 -13.29 -15.33 -9.31
C LYS A 227 -13.74 -14.09 -10.05
N ASN A 228 -14.84 -13.50 -9.59
CA ASN A 228 -15.50 -12.39 -10.24
C ASN A 228 -15.44 -11.16 -9.35
N ILE A 229 -15.04 -10.04 -9.92
CA ILE A 229 -14.94 -8.75 -9.24
C ILE A 229 -15.71 -7.72 -10.06
N MET A 230 -16.55 -6.94 -9.40
CA MET A 230 -17.20 -5.79 -10.00
C MET A 230 -16.64 -4.52 -9.38
N ILE A 231 -16.19 -3.61 -10.23
CA ILE A 231 -15.72 -2.29 -9.85
C ILE A 231 -16.77 -1.28 -10.33
N VAL A 232 -17.15 -0.37 -9.46
CA VAL A 232 -18.11 0.69 -9.76
C VAL A 232 -17.42 2.03 -9.65
N GLY A 233 -17.45 2.81 -10.72
CA GLY A 233 -16.88 4.16 -10.77
C GLY A 233 -15.80 4.35 -11.84
N ASP A 234 -15.61 5.61 -12.22
CA ASP A 234 -14.80 6.08 -13.33
C ASP A 234 -13.49 6.73 -12.91
N THR A 235 -13.07 6.54 -11.67
CA THR A 235 -11.85 7.16 -11.14
C THR A 235 -10.59 6.53 -11.70
N HIS A 236 -9.49 7.28 -11.67
CA HIS A 236 -8.16 6.74 -11.99
C HIS A 236 -7.79 5.52 -11.12
N ILE A 237 -8.20 5.52 -9.84
CA ILE A 237 -7.96 4.39 -8.94
C ILE A 237 -8.75 3.16 -9.40
N ALA A 238 -10.00 3.33 -9.85
CA ALA A 238 -10.80 2.23 -10.38
C ALA A 238 -10.13 1.59 -11.60
N ARG A 239 -9.57 2.40 -12.50
CA ARG A 239 -8.86 1.92 -13.69
C ARG A 239 -7.57 1.18 -13.34
N GLU A 240 -6.72 1.74 -12.49
CA GLU A 240 -5.49 1.09 -12.01
C GLU A 240 -5.81 -0.22 -11.28
N THR A 241 -6.88 -0.21 -10.48
CA THR A 241 -7.34 -1.41 -9.76
C THR A 241 -7.77 -2.49 -10.75
N ALA A 242 -8.59 -2.14 -11.75
CA ALA A 242 -9.01 -3.07 -12.79
C ALA A 242 -7.81 -3.67 -13.53
N GLN A 243 -6.83 -2.84 -13.90
CA GLN A 243 -5.62 -3.27 -14.62
C GLN A 243 -4.75 -4.23 -13.81
N ILE A 244 -4.68 -4.06 -12.49
CA ILE A 244 -3.95 -4.98 -11.60
C ILE A 244 -4.74 -6.28 -11.41
N LEU A 245 -6.06 -6.19 -11.30
CA LEU A 245 -6.92 -7.33 -10.98
C LEU A 245 -7.24 -8.21 -12.19
N GLU A 246 -7.34 -7.66 -13.41
CA GLU A 246 -7.67 -8.43 -14.61
C GLU A 246 -6.67 -9.55 -14.94
N LYS A 247 -5.44 -9.46 -14.40
CA LYS A 247 -4.40 -10.48 -14.55
C LYS A 247 -4.72 -11.79 -13.81
N GLU A 248 -5.61 -11.75 -12.80
CA GLU A 248 -5.87 -12.88 -11.89
C GLU A 248 -7.36 -13.16 -11.71
N PHE A 249 -8.24 -12.20 -12.01
CA PHE A 249 -9.67 -12.25 -11.76
C PHE A 249 -10.46 -11.89 -13.00
N GLN A 250 -11.70 -12.36 -13.08
CA GLN A 250 -12.67 -11.87 -14.05
C GLN A 250 -13.23 -10.55 -13.56
N VAL A 251 -12.82 -9.44 -14.19
CA VAL A 251 -13.18 -8.09 -13.76
C VAL A 251 -14.29 -7.53 -14.65
N LYS A 252 -15.27 -6.89 -14.03
CA LYS A 252 -16.29 -6.07 -14.69
C LYS A 252 -16.21 -4.66 -14.09
N VAL A 253 -16.28 -3.64 -14.95
CA VAL A 253 -16.34 -2.24 -14.50
C VAL A 253 -17.63 -1.62 -14.97
N VAL A 254 -18.38 -1.00 -14.07
CA VAL A 254 -19.62 -0.28 -14.37
C VAL A 254 -19.34 1.21 -14.33
N LEU A 255 -19.61 1.90 -15.43
CA LEU A 255 -19.30 3.31 -15.65
C LEU A 255 -20.53 4.03 -16.18
N LYS A 256 -20.76 5.26 -15.70
CA LYS A 256 -21.87 6.10 -16.16
C LYS A 256 -21.51 6.91 -17.42
N ASN A 257 -20.28 7.39 -17.50
CA ASN A 257 -19.81 8.27 -18.57
C ASN A 257 -19.29 7.47 -19.77
N GLU A 258 -19.75 7.83 -20.98
CA GLU A 258 -19.36 7.15 -22.22
C GLU A 258 -17.89 7.39 -22.61
N ASP A 259 -17.37 8.58 -22.38
CA ASP A 259 -15.98 8.89 -22.73
C ASP A 259 -15.01 8.15 -21.81
N GLU A 260 -15.36 8.01 -20.53
CA GLU A 260 -14.62 7.14 -19.61
C GLU A 260 -14.71 5.68 -20.03
N CYS A 261 -15.87 5.17 -20.49
CA CYS A 261 -15.98 3.82 -21.03
C CYS A 261 -14.98 3.60 -22.19
N LYS A 262 -14.88 4.55 -23.12
CA LYS A 262 -13.92 4.48 -24.23
C LYS A 262 -12.47 4.47 -23.75
N LEU A 263 -12.16 5.27 -22.71
CA LEU A 263 -10.83 5.32 -22.10
C LEU A 263 -10.46 3.98 -21.44
N PHE A 264 -11.39 3.40 -20.68
CA PHE A 264 -11.18 2.11 -20.01
C PHE A 264 -10.98 0.98 -21.02
N VAL A 265 -11.79 0.93 -22.09
CA VAL A 265 -11.64 -0.07 -23.17
C VAL A 265 -10.27 0.01 -23.85
N ARG A 266 -9.68 1.20 -23.96
CA ARG A 266 -8.33 1.37 -24.56
C ARG A 266 -7.21 0.89 -23.65
N THR A 267 -7.42 0.94 -22.33
CA THR A 267 -6.36 0.68 -21.34
C THR A 267 -6.43 -0.73 -20.74
N LEU A 268 -7.61 -1.34 -20.71
CA LEU A 268 -7.85 -2.68 -20.14
C LEU A 268 -7.98 -3.72 -21.25
N LYS A 269 -7.46 -4.93 -21.00
CA LYS A 269 -7.41 -6.00 -22.01
C LYS A 269 -8.45 -7.09 -21.78
N ASP A 270 -8.63 -7.51 -20.51
CA ASP A 270 -9.45 -8.66 -20.13
C ASP A 270 -10.62 -8.26 -19.21
N THR A 271 -10.94 -6.97 -19.14
CA THR A 271 -12.02 -6.42 -18.30
C THR A 271 -13.27 -6.11 -19.11
N ALA A 272 -14.42 -6.60 -18.67
CA ALA A 272 -15.71 -6.24 -19.27
C ALA A 272 -16.16 -4.85 -18.81
N ILE A 273 -16.38 -3.94 -19.77
CA ILE A 273 -16.85 -2.58 -19.49
C ILE A 273 -18.36 -2.51 -19.73
N ILE A 274 -19.09 -2.06 -18.73
CA ILE A 274 -20.55 -1.92 -18.76
C ILE A 274 -20.89 -0.45 -18.58
N LYS A 275 -21.58 0.13 -19.57
CA LYS A 275 -22.16 1.48 -19.43
C LYS A 275 -23.51 1.36 -18.74
N GLY A 276 -23.68 1.99 -17.59
CA GLY A 276 -24.92 1.99 -16.82
C GLY A 276 -24.81 2.82 -15.55
N ASP A 277 -25.95 3.11 -14.96
CA ASP A 277 -26.00 3.70 -13.62
C ASP A 277 -25.95 2.55 -12.60
N PRO A 278 -24.96 2.52 -11.70
CA PRO A 278 -24.84 1.44 -10.73
C PRO A 278 -25.92 1.44 -9.64
N SER A 279 -26.77 2.48 -9.63
CA SER A 279 -27.90 2.55 -8.69
C SER A 279 -29.23 2.01 -9.26
N ASP A 280 -29.23 1.61 -10.56
CA ASP A 280 -30.42 1.04 -11.23
C ASP A 280 -30.53 -0.49 -11.04
#